data_d4b68e921b098fac83636a3e0b1885be
#
_entry.id   d4b68e921b098fac83636a3e0b1885be
#
_cell.length_a   1.000
_cell.length_b   1.000
_cell.length_c   1.000
_cell.angle_alpha   90.00
_cell.angle_beta   90.00
_cell.angle_gamma   90.00
#
_symmetry.space_group_name_H-M   'P 1'
#
loop_
_entity.id
_entity.type
_entity.pdbx_description
1 polymer ?
#
loop_
_entity_poly.entity_id
_entity_poly.type
_entity_poly.pdbx_seq_one_letter_code
_entity_poly.pdbx_strand_id
1 'polypeptide(L)'
;MIAVETQFGCLGIEEEDGAITSLVWDGHTTGEKTPLLIEAGLQIRAYAEGRLQKFDLPLRVVGSEFQKQVCDLMSAIPFGYTRTYGDIAQDLGCPAQAVGQACGANPIPVIIPCHRVLAASGLGGFSGQGGVEGKVALLRHEGAASLLI
;
A
#
# COMPACT_ATOMS: atom_id res chain seq x y z
N MET A 1 10.67 -5.38 13.78
CA MET A 1 10.11 -4.25 13.00
C MET A 1 11.20 -3.21 12.79
N ILE A 2 11.27 -2.64 11.60
CA ILE A 2 12.07 -1.45 11.32
C ILE A 2 11.11 -0.30 11.02
N ALA A 3 11.42 0.90 11.57
CA ALA A 3 10.59 2.07 11.35
C ALA A 3 11.36 3.12 10.54
N VAL A 4 10.66 3.74 9.61
CA VAL A 4 11.22 4.76 8.72
C VAL A 4 10.37 6.01 8.81
N GLU A 5 10.98 7.13 9.20
CA GLU A 5 10.31 8.44 9.20
C GLU A 5 10.15 8.93 7.76
N THR A 6 8.93 9.27 7.39
CA THR A 6 8.62 9.82 6.08
C THR A 6 7.61 10.96 6.22
N GLN A 7 7.39 11.70 5.14
CA GLN A 7 6.35 12.72 5.10
C GLN A 7 4.93 12.14 5.24
N PHE A 8 4.80 10.82 5.10
CA PHE A 8 3.52 10.12 5.26
C PHE A 8 3.32 9.57 6.68
N GLY A 9 4.30 9.72 7.54
CA GLY A 9 4.33 9.21 8.89
C GLY A 9 5.51 8.27 9.13
N CYS A 10 5.57 7.69 10.32
CA CYS A 10 6.61 6.74 10.69
C CYS A 10 6.17 5.33 10.34
N LEU A 11 6.64 4.82 9.21
CA LEU A 11 6.20 3.53 8.67
C LEU A 11 7.00 2.39 9.28
N GLY A 12 6.31 1.46 9.95
CA GLY A 12 6.93 0.28 10.53
C GLY A 12 6.73 -0.94 9.63
N ILE A 13 7.81 -1.67 9.35
CA ILE A 13 7.78 -2.81 8.45
C ILE A 13 8.18 -4.05 9.21
N GLU A 14 7.42 -5.14 9.03
CA GLU A 14 7.68 -6.42 9.65
C GLU A 14 7.94 -7.49 8.63
N GLU A 15 8.81 -8.42 9.01
CA GLU A 15 9.13 -9.59 8.20
C GLU A 15 8.83 -10.86 8.99
N GLU A 16 8.45 -11.92 8.27
CA GLU A 16 8.27 -13.27 8.81
C GLU A 16 8.78 -14.27 7.79
N ASP A 17 9.69 -15.13 8.20
CA ASP A 17 10.21 -16.22 7.37
C ASP A 17 10.67 -15.77 5.97
N GLY A 18 11.41 -14.66 5.92
CA GLY A 18 12.03 -14.19 4.69
C GLY A 18 11.12 -13.41 3.76
N ALA A 19 9.96 -12.95 4.22
CA ALA A 19 9.06 -12.11 3.44
C ALA A 19 8.50 -10.97 4.29
N ILE A 20 8.21 -9.85 3.66
CA ILE A 20 7.51 -8.74 4.32
C ILE A 20 6.05 -9.14 4.48
N THR A 21 5.52 -9.03 5.69
CA THR A 21 4.15 -9.44 6.01
C THR A 21 3.26 -8.30 6.48
N SER A 22 3.82 -7.18 6.94
CA SER A 22 3.00 -6.04 7.33
C SER A 22 3.74 -4.72 7.25
N LEU A 23 2.96 -3.66 7.05
CA LEU A 23 3.40 -2.29 7.20
C LEU A 23 2.36 -1.61 8.09
N VAL A 24 2.85 -0.99 9.18
CA VAL A 24 1.99 -0.30 10.13
C VAL A 24 2.34 1.18 10.20
N TRP A 25 1.34 1.99 10.52
CA TRP A 25 1.51 3.42 10.74
C TRP A 25 1.91 3.63 12.21
N ASP A 26 2.69 4.66 12.49
CA ASP A 26 3.24 4.93 13.83
C ASP A 26 4.08 3.78 14.38
N GLY A 27 4.88 3.17 13.51
CA GLY A 27 5.78 2.09 13.93
C GLY A 27 7.00 2.59 14.71
N HIS A 28 7.66 1.67 15.42
CA HIS A 28 8.96 1.92 16.02
C HIS A 28 9.88 0.73 15.78
N THR A 29 11.17 1.02 15.71
CA THR A 29 12.15 -0.04 15.50
C THR A 29 12.24 -0.91 16.74
N THR A 30 12.02 -2.21 16.55
CA THR A 30 12.11 -3.22 17.60
C THR A 30 12.74 -4.49 17.03
N GLY A 31 13.40 -5.26 17.88
CA GLY A 31 13.97 -6.53 17.48
C GLY A 31 15.19 -6.41 16.58
N GLU A 32 15.53 -7.49 15.92
CA GLU A 32 16.69 -7.55 15.03
C GLU A 32 16.42 -6.85 13.69
N LYS A 33 17.46 -6.19 13.19
CA LYS A 33 17.45 -5.62 11.84
C LYS A 33 18.01 -6.65 10.88
N THR A 34 17.12 -7.43 10.26
CA THR A 34 17.53 -8.40 9.26
C THR A 34 17.94 -7.70 7.97
N PRO A 35 18.72 -8.36 7.09
CA PRO A 35 19.04 -7.78 5.79
C PRO A 35 17.80 -7.38 4.99
N LEU A 36 16.73 -8.18 5.05
CA LEU A 36 15.48 -7.86 4.35
C LEU A 36 14.83 -6.60 4.92
N LEU A 37 14.77 -6.45 6.25
CA LEU A 37 14.20 -5.25 6.87
C LEU A 37 15.02 -4.01 6.52
N ILE A 38 16.34 -4.12 6.50
CA ILE A 38 17.20 -3.01 6.10
C ILE A 38 16.92 -2.60 4.66
N GLU A 39 16.83 -3.57 3.76
CA GLU A 39 16.51 -3.30 2.35
C GLU A 39 15.12 -2.67 2.20
N ALA A 40 14.13 -3.19 2.92
CA ALA A 40 12.78 -2.63 2.91
C ALA A 40 12.77 -1.18 3.38
N GLY A 41 13.51 -0.87 4.44
CA GLY A 41 13.64 0.49 4.94
C GLY A 41 14.28 1.43 3.91
N LEU A 42 15.32 0.96 3.22
CA LEU A 42 15.97 1.74 2.17
C LEU A 42 15.02 2.00 1.00
N GLN A 43 14.21 1.02 0.61
CA GLN A 43 13.24 1.19 -0.47
C GLN A 43 12.11 2.14 -0.08
N ILE A 44 11.60 2.06 1.14
CA ILE A 44 10.59 3.00 1.65
C ILE A 44 11.14 4.44 1.61
N ARG A 45 12.37 4.63 2.06
CA ARG A 45 13.00 5.97 2.02
C ARG A 45 13.18 6.44 0.58
N ALA A 46 13.62 5.57 -0.31
CA ALA A 46 13.77 5.90 -1.73
C ALA A 46 12.44 6.28 -2.36
N TYR A 47 11.37 5.56 -2.02
CA TYR A 47 10.02 5.90 -2.47
C TYR A 47 9.60 7.28 -1.96
N ALA A 48 9.78 7.53 -0.67
CA ALA A 48 9.41 8.82 -0.07
C ALA A 48 10.19 9.99 -0.67
N GLU A 49 11.42 9.75 -1.09
CA GLU A 49 12.29 10.76 -1.70
C GLU A 49 12.10 10.89 -3.22
N GLY A 50 11.19 10.14 -3.80
CA GLY A 50 10.90 10.19 -5.24
C GLY A 50 11.89 9.47 -6.12
N ARG A 51 12.74 8.60 -5.55
CA ARG A 51 13.77 7.85 -6.30
C ARG A 51 13.36 6.42 -6.66
N LEU A 52 12.26 5.92 -6.10
CA LEU A 52 11.77 4.57 -6.34
C LEU A 52 10.29 4.62 -6.66
N GLN A 53 9.88 3.97 -7.75
CA GLN A 53 8.47 3.88 -8.15
C GLN A 53 7.86 2.51 -7.93
N LYS A 54 8.69 1.47 -7.89
CA LYS A 54 8.23 0.09 -7.73
C LYS A 54 9.10 -0.61 -6.69
N PHE A 55 8.44 -1.19 -5.69
CA PHE A 55 9.14 -1.95 -4.66
C PHE A 55 9.55 -3.32 -5.20
N ASP A 56 10.74 -3.75 -4.83
CA ASP A 56 11.27 -5.07 -5.17
C ASP A 56 11.60 -5.80 -3.87
N LEU A 57 10.57 -6.36 -3.25
CA LEU A 57 10.64 -7.03 -1.96
C LEU A 57 9.79 -8.30 -2.00
N PRO A 58 10.26 -9.38 -1.37
CA PRO A 58 9.42 -10.56 -1.21
C PRO A 58 8.28 -10.24 -0.23
N LEU A 59 7.05 -10.41 -0.67
CA LEU A 59 5.86 -10.11 0.11
C LEU A 59 5.08 -11.40 0.38
N ARG A 60 4.46 -11.49 1.56
CA ARG A 60 3.50 -12.55 1.86
C ARG A 60 2.27 -11.93 2.47
N VAL A 61 1.14 -12.06 1.78
CA VAL A 61 -0.15 -11.63 2.28
C VAL A 61 -0.77 -12.77 3.07
N VAL A 62 -0.99 -12.55 4.36
CA VAL A 62 -1.67 -13.50 5.22
C VAL A 62 -3.15 -13.14 5.22
N GLY A 63 -3.99 -14.02 4.71
CA GLY A 63 -5.42 -13.76 4.60
C GLY A 63 -6.11 -14.76 3.68
N SER A 64 -7.36 -14.48 3.33
CA SER A 64 -8.13 -15.32 2.43
C SER A 64 -7.58 -15.29 1.02
N GLU A 65 -7.98 -16.27 0.21
CA GLU A 65 -7.62 -16.27 -1.21
C GLU A 65 -8.12 -15.01 -1.92
N PHE A 66 -9.33 -14.57 -1.59
CA PHE A 66 -9.88 -13.34 -2.14
C PHE A 66 -9.01 -12.13 -1.78
N GLN A 67 -8.57 -12.04 -0.51
CA GLN A 67 -7.67 -10.95 -0.08
C GLN A 67 -6.39 -10.93 -0.89
N LYS A 68 -5.81 -12.12 -1.13
CA LYS A 68 -4.58 -12.25 -1.93
C LYS A 68 -4.81 -11.81 -3.38
N GLN A 69 -5.94 -12.20 -3.97
CA GLN A 69 -6.28 -11.80 -5.34
C GLN A 69 -6.43 -10.29 -5.47
N VAL A 70 -7.09 -9.64 -4.53
CA VAL A 70 -7.22 -8.18 -4.54
C VAL A 70 -5.85 -7.52 -4.38
N CYS A 71 -5.02 -8.02 -3.48
CA CYS A 71 -3.67 -7.49 -3.30
C CYS A 71 -2.82 -7.65 -4.57
N ASP A 72 -2.93 -8.76 -5.28
CA ASP A 72 -2.22 -8.96 -6.55
C ASP A 72 -2.64 -7.94 -7.60
N LEU A 73 -3.95 -7.69 -7.72
CA LEU A 73 -4.46 -6.70 -8.67
C LEU A 73 -4.04 -5.27 -8.30
N MET A 74 -4.04 -4.94 -7.00
CA MET A 74 -3.54 -3.65 -6.55
C MET A 74 -2.05 -3.47 -6.86
N SER A 75 -1.27 -4.52 -6.63
CA SER A 75 0.18 -4.49 -6.89
C SER A 75 0.50 -4.30 -8.37
N ALA A 76 -0.42 -4.64 -9.25
CA ALA A 76 -0.26 -4.46 -10.69
C ALA A 76 -0.57 -3.03 -11.15
N ILE A 77 -1.12 -2.17 -10.29
CA ILE A 77 -1.40 -0.77 -10.66
C ILE A 77 -0.09 0.02 -10.62
N PRO A 78 0.38 0.56 -11.76
CA PRO A 78 1.65 1.26 -11.80
C PRO A 78 1.63 2.59 -11.02
N PHE A 79 2.80 3.04 -10.63
CA PHE A 79 3.01 4.35 -10.04
C PHE A 79 2.42 5.43 -10.95
N GLY A 80 1.64 6.34 -10.40
CA GLY A 80 1.01 7.42 -11.14
C GLY A 80 -0.33 7.07 -11.79
N TYR A 81 -0.78 5.81 -11.65
CA TYR A 81 -2.05 5.35 -12.22
C TYR A 81 -3.01 4.96 -11.11
N THR A 82 -4.28 4.89 -11.45
CA THR A 82 -5.35 4.49 -10.53
C THR A 82 -6.34 3.57 -11.21
N ARG A 83 -7.05 2.77 -10.40
CA ARG A 83 -8.21 1.97 -10.83
C ARG A 83 -9.34 2.23 -9.85
N THR A 84 -10.56 1.91 -10.24
CA THR A 84 -11.70 1.99 -9.31
C THR A 84 -11.94 0.62 -8.65
N TYR A 85 -12.66 0.64 -7.52
CA TYR A 85 -13.11 -0.62 -6.90
C TYR A 85 -13.92 -1.44 -7.89
N GLY A 86 -14.75 -0.78 -8.72
CA GLY A 86 -15.52 -1.45 -9.75
C GLY A 86 -14.68 -2.11 -10.83
N ASP A 87 -13.56 -1.50 -11.22
CA ASP A 87 -12.65 -2.09 -12.20
C ASP A 87 -12.09 -3.43 -11.70
N ILE A 88 -11.63 -3.45 -10.45
CA ILE A 88 -11.09 -4.67 -9.84
C ILE A 88 -12.20 -5.70 -9.63
N ALA A 89 -13.38 -5.24 -9.20
CA ALA A 89 -14.53 -6.11 -8.99
C ALA A 89 -14.94 -6.82 -10.30
N GLN A 90 -14.86 -6.11 -11.41
CA GLN A 90 -15.18 -6.69 -12.72
C GLN A 90 -14.18 -7.80 -13.08
N ASP A 91 -12.89 -7.59 -12.80
CA ASP A 91 -11.88 -8.62 -13.06
C ASP A 91 -12.11 -9.88 -12.22
N LEU A 92 -12.63 -9.73 -11.00
CA LEU A 92 -12.83 -10.83 -10.06
C LEU A 92 -14.25 -11.40 -10.08
N GLY A 93 -15.18 -10.77 -10.79
CA GLY A 93 -16.58 -11.20 -10.84
C GLY A 93 -17.28 -11.09 -9.49
N CYS A 94 -17.06 -10.00 -8.75
CA CYS A 94 -17.61 -9.80 -7.42
C CYS A 94 -18.13 -8.36 -7.26
N PRO A 95 -18.88 -8.06 -6.17
CA PRO A 95 -19.33 -6.69 -5.90
C PRO A 95 -18.18 -5.76 -5.55
N ALA A 96 -18.27 -4.50 -5.96
CA ALA A 96 -17.26 -3.47 -5.65
C ALA A 96 -17.08 -3.29 -4.15
N GLN A 97 -18.14 -3.45 -3.36
CA GLN A 97 -18.07 -3.36 -1.90
C GLN A 97 -17.10 -4.39 -1.31
N ALA A 98 -17.08 -5.61 -1.83
CA ALA A 98 -16.16 -6.65 -1.37
C ALA A 98 -14.70 -6.25 -1.65
N VAL A 99 -14.44 -5.63 -2.80
CA VAL A 99 -13.11 -5.11 -3.12
C VAL A 99 -12.73 -3.99 -2.15
N GLY A 100 -13.66 -3.08 -1.88
CA GLY A 100 -13.42 -1.99 -0.92
C GLY A 100 -13.04 -2.50 0.46
N GLN A 101 -13.73 -3.54 0.95
CA GLN A 101 -13.41 -4.17 2.23
C GLN A 101 -12.02 -4.81 2.21
N ALA A 102 -11.68 -5.50 1.13
CA ALA A 102 -10.35 -6.12 1.00
C ALA A 102 -9.24 -5.07 0.92
N CYS A 103 -9.47 -3.96 0.23
CA CYS A 103 -8.52 -2.84 0.21
C CYS A 103 -8.30 -2.26 1.60
N GLY A 104 -9.39 -2.12 2.39
CA GLY A 104 -9.30 -1.63 3.78
C GLY A 104 -8.57 -2.59 4.71
N ALA A 105 -8.51 -3.87 4.37
CA ALA A 105 -7.83 -4.91 5.15
C ALA A 105 -6.41 -5.22 4.63
N ASN A 106 -5.89 -4.43 3.70
CA ASN A 106 -4.55 -4.61 3.15
C ASN A 106 -3.50 -4.60 4.26
N PRO A 107 -2.75 -5.69 4.47
CA PRO A 107 -1.76 -5.75 5.55
C PRO A 107 -0.46 -5.02 5.25
N ILE A 108 -0.20 -4.67 4.00
CA ILE A 108 1.07 -4.06 3.59
C ILE A 108 0.80 -2.80 2.75
N PRO A 109 0.10 -1.79 3.34
CA PRO A 109 -0.21 -0.58 2.57
C PRO A 109 1.06 0.15 2.11
N VAL A 110 0.93 1.01 1.14
CA VAL A 110 2.01 1.71 0.44
C VAL A 110 2.78 0.77 -0.50
N ILE A 111 3.32 -0.31 0.01
CA ILE A 111 4.04 -1.32 -0.80
C ILE A 111 3.04 -2.03 -1.71
N ILE A 112 1.90 -2.49 -1.15
CA ILE A 112 0.75 -2.93 -1.94
C ILE A 112 -0.17 -1.70 -2.02
N PRO A 113 -0.29 -1.08 -3.19
CA PRO A 113 -0.78 0.31 -3.27
C PRO A 113 -2.31 0.42 -3.23
N CYS A 114 -2.92 0.17 -2.08
CA CYS A 114 -4.36 0.34 -1.94
C CYS A 114 -4.80 1.80 -2.11
N HIS A 115 -3.89 2.76 -1.96
CA HIS A 115 -4.18 4.17 -2.22
C HIS A 115 -4.46 4.47 -3.70
N ARG A 116 -4.08 3.57 -4.62
CA ARG A 116 -4.33 3.70 -6.06
C ARG A 116 -5.70 3.21 -6.48
N VAL A 117 -6.53 2.76 -5.53
CA VAL A 117 -7.89 2.31 -5.82
C VAL A 117 -8.88 3.35 -5.34
N LEU A 118 -9.72 3.84 -6.25
CA LEU A 118 -10.64 4.94 -6.02
C LEU A 118 -12.09 4.47 -6.13
N ALA A 119 -13.00 5.22 -5.50
CA ALA A 119 -14.43 5.04 -5.76
C ALA A 119 -14.78 5.62 -7.13
N ALA A 120 -15.87 5.15 -7.72
CA ALA A 120 -16.32 5.65 -9.02
C ALA A 120 -16.63 7.13 -9.01
N SER A 121 -17.07 7.66 -7.87
CA SER A 121 -17.50 9.06 -7.72
C SER A 121 -16.51 9.92 -6.91
N GLY A 122 -15.32 9.41 -6.59
CA GLY A 122 -14.36 10.17 -5.79
C GLY A 122 -13.24 9.31 -5.26
N LEU A 123 -12.60 9.76 -4.17
CA LEU A 123 -11.41 9.10 -3.63
C LEU A 123 -11.68 7.76 -2.95
N GLY A 124 -12.89 7.57 -2.40
CA GLY A 124 -13.14 6.42 -1.54
C GLY A 124 -12.48 6.59 -0.17
N GLY A 125 -12.46 5.51 0.60
CA GLY A 125 -11.86 5.51 1.93
C GLY A 125 -10.38 5.16 1.92
N PHE A 126 -9.75 5.31 3.07
CA PHE A 126 -8.38 4.89 3.29
C PHE A 126 -8.18 4.62 4.78
N SER A 127 -7.64 3.45 5.10
CA SER A 127 -7.42 3.02 6.49
C SER A 127 -6.07 3.44 7.05
N GLY A 128 -5.20 4.05 6.24
CA GLY A 128 -3.90 4.52 6.69
C GLY A 128 -3.97 5.79 7.51
N GLN A 129 -2.81 6.24 7.99
CA GLN A 129 -2.70 7.44 8.80
C GLN A 129 -3.19 8.65 8.03
N GLY A 130 -3.99 9.49 8.68
CA GLY A 130 -4.59 10.67 8.07
C GLY A 130 -5.84 10.37 7.24
N GLY A 131 -6.27 9.11 7.12
CA GLY A 131 -7.46 8.74 6.36
C GLY A 131 -7.38 9.21 4.91
N VAL A 132 -8.43 9.88 4.43
CA VAL A 132 -8.47 10.38 3.04
C VAL A 132 -7.34 11.37 2.76
N GLU A 133 -6.94 12.17 3.72
CA GLU A 133 -5.81 13.10 3.55
C GLU A 133 -4.50 12.36 3.31
N GLY A 134 -4.28 11.24 4.00
CA GLY A 134 -3.13 10.37 3.77
C GLY A 134 -3.13 9.77 2.38
N LYS A 135 -4.29 9.33 1.91
CA LYS A 135 -4.47 8.83 0.55
C LYS A 135 -4.12 9.90 -0.49
N VAL A 136 -4.61 11.11 -0.29
CA VAL A 136 -4.33 12.26 -1.16
C VAL A 136 -2.83 12.54 -1.20
N ALA A 137 -2.15 12.52 -0.04
CA ALA A 137 -0.72 12.78 0.04
C ALA A 137 0.08 11.76 -0.79
N LEU A 138 -0.27 10.48 -0.70
CA LEU A 138 0.38 9.43 -1.48
C LEU A 138 0.13 9.61 -2.97
N LEU A 139 -1.11 9.89 -3.37
CA LEU A 139 -1.46 10.09 -4.77
C LEU A 139 -0.78 11.32 -5.36
N ARG A 140 -0.71 12.43 -4.61
CA ARG A 140 0.01 13.61 -5.04
C ARG A 140 1.50 13.34 -5.21
N HIS A 141 2.09 12.61 -4.27
CA HIS A 141 3.48 12.22 -4.35
C HIS A 141 3.76 11.45 -5.63
N GLU A 142 2.83 10.59 -6.04
CA GLU A 142 2.96 9.80 -7.25
C GLU A 142 2.58 10.56 -8.52
N GLY A 143 2.08 11.77 -8.40
CA GLY A 143 1.63 12.53 -9.56
C GLY A 143 0.48 11.86 -10.28
N ALA A 144 -0.41 11.17 -9.53
CA ALA A 144 -1.54 10.47 -10.13
C ALA A 144 -2.43 11.47 -10.88
N ALA A 145 -2.71 11.14 -12.13
CA ALA A 145 -3.41 12.04 -13.03
C ALA A 145 -4.82 12.31 -12.56
N SER A 146 -5.32 13.50 -12.88
CA SER A 146 -6.72 13.93 -12.68
C SER A 146 -7.12 14.15 -11.24
N LEU A 147 -6.21 14.14 -10.30
CA LEU A 147 -6.56 14.45 -8.93
C LEU A 147 -6.52 15.96 -8.73
N LEU A 148 -7.68 16.55 -8.71
CA LEU A 148 -7.86 17.98 -8.51
C LEU A 148 -7.92 18.32 -7.02
N ILE A 149 -6.89 17.95 -6.35
CA ILE A 149 -6.86 18.09 -4.90
C ILE A 149 -5.60 18.74 -4.42
#